data_d61f9cd972e57a7226dfe15ce7c1a474
#
_entry.id   d61f9cd972e57a7226dfe15ce7c1a474
#
_cell.length_a   1.000
_cell.length_b   1.000
_cell.length_c   1.000
_cell.angle_alpha   90.00
_cell.angle_beta   90.00
_cell.angle_gamma   90.00
#
_symmetry.space_group_name_H-M   'P 1'
#
loop_
_entity.id
_entity.type
_entity.pdbx_description
1 polymer ?
#
loop_
_entity_poly.entity_id
_entity_poly.type
_entity_poly.pdbx_seq_one_letter_code
_entity_poly.pdbx_strand_id
1 'polypeptide(L)'
;HIYPNGQADVNHFAAAGGQALVFAELMAAGLMHGDLVTIADGGMPAYTTEPRLDGQRLHWVAGASRSADTDVVRPVAAPFEAQGGLRLLRGQLGQALIKLSAVKPEHRRVQAPAVVVDTPAALNTLHAAGALPQDFVAVVRFQGPQANGMPELHSLAPLLGLLQNQGRRVAL
;
A
#
# COMPACT_ATOMS: atom_id res chain seq x y z
N HIS A 1 -5.21 -2.61 8.19
CA HIS A 1 -6.14 -2.38 7.07
C HIS A 1 -6.90 -1.06 7.22
N ILE A 2 -6.21 0.07 7.01
CA ILE A 2 -6.84 1.39 6.93
C ILE A 2 -6.84 1.88 5.49
N TYR A 3 -7.73 2.84 5.17
CA TYR A 3 -7.79 3.43 3.83
C TYR A 3 -6.39 3.91 3.35
N PRO A 4 -6.00 3.65 2.10
CA PRO A 4 -6.78 3.06 1.00
C PRO A 4 -6.76 1.52 0.92
N ASN A 5 -6.06 0.81 1.78
CA ASN A 5 -5.94 -0.65 1.72
C ASN A 5 -7.10 -1.38 2.45
N GLY A 6 -7.89 -0.66 3.23
CA GLY A 6 -9.05 -1.13 3.95
C GLY A 6 -10.11 -0.05 4.05
N GLN A 7 -11.20 -0.32 4.76
CA GLN A 7 -12.31 0.61 4.92
C GLN A 7 -12.21 1.48 6.18
N ALA A 8 -11.36 1.09 7.13
CA ALA A 8 -11.16 1.80 8.38
C ALA A 8 -10.35 3.09 8.17
N ASP A 9 -10.53 4.05 9.05
CA ASP A 9 -9.74 5.29 9.11
C ASP A 9 -8.73 5.28 10.27
N VAL A 10 -8.06 6.40 10.48
CA VAL A 10 -7.05 6.55 11.54
C VAL A 10 -7.64 6.49 12.95
N ASN A 11 -8.92 6.80 13.13
CA ASN A 11 -9.58 6.69 14.44
C ASN A 11 -9.83 5.22 14.79
N HIS A 12 -10.26 4.42 13.82
CA HIS A 12 -10.38 2.97 13.97
C HIS A 12 -9.00 2.33 14.25
N PHE A 13 -7.95 2.80 13.58
CA PHE A 13 -6.59 2.36 13.86
C PHE A 13 -6.16 2.67 15.31
N ALA A 14 -6.41 3.89 15.79
CA ALA A 14 -6.11 4.27 17.16
C ALA A 14 -6.92 3.43 18.15
N ALA A 15 -8.22 3.21 17.91
CA ALA A 15 -9.09 2.38 18.74
C ALA A 15 -8.67 0.91 18.76
N ALA A 16 -8.12 0.38 17.67
CA ALA A 16 -7.63 -0.99 17.57
C ALA A 16 -6.32 -1.23 18.36
N GLY A 17 -5.68 -0.20 18.88
CA GLY A 17 -4.42 -0.26 19.63
C GLY A 17 -3.32 0.64 19.06
N GLY A 18 -3.57 1.24 17.93
CA GLY A 18 -2.76 2.32 17.35
C GLY A 18 -1.29 1.97 17.11
N GLN A 19 -0.49 3.02 17.07
CA GLN A 19 0.93 2.93 16.79
C GLN A 19 1.71 2.17 17.88
N ALA A 20 1.33 2.36 19.14
CA ALA A 20 2.01 1.72 20.26
C ALA A 20 1.92 0.19 20.18
N LEU A 21 0.75 -0.36 19.83
CA LEU A 21 0.57 -1.79 19.61
C LEU A 21 1.42 -2.29 18.42
N VAL A 22 1.42 -1.58 17.31
CA VAL A 22 2.20 -1.99 16.13
C VAL A 22 3.69 -2.05 16.43
N PHE A 23 4.23 -1.06 17.16
CA PHE A 23 5.64 -1.06 17.55
C PHE A 23 5.95 -2.19 18.54
N ALA A 24 5.08 -2.43 19.51
CA ALA A 24 5.25 -3.53 20.46
C ALA A 24 5.28 -4.89 19.77
N GLU A 25 4.35 -5.16 18.86
CA GLU A 25 4.27 -6.38 18.04
C GLU A 25 5.53 -6.57 17.17
N LEU A 26 5.98 -5.53 16.48
CA LEU A 26 7.15 -5.61 15.61
C LEU A 26 8.46 -5.82 16.39
N MET A 27 8.61 -5.17 17.57
CA MET A 27 9.78 -5.38 18.43
C MET A 27 9.77 -6.77 19.05
N ALA A 28 8.63 -7.23 19.55
CA ALA A 28 8.50 -8.57 20.12
C ALA A 28 8.82 -9.68 19.11
N ALA A 29 8.52 -9.44 17.82
CA ALA A 29 8.83 -10.36 16.73
C ALA A 29 10.26 -10.22 16.17
N GLY A 30 11.08 -9.29 16.68
CA GLY A 30 12.42 -9.01 16.15
C GLY A 30 12.42 -8.40 14.75
N LEU A 31 11.32 -7.79 14.33
CA LEU A 31 11.17 -7.14 13.01
C LEU A 31 11.45 -5.64 13.06
N MET A 32 11.75 -5.09 14.23
CA MET A 32 12.11 -3.70 14.45
C MET A 32 13.30 -3.62 15.40
N HIS A 33 14.26 -2.74 15.10
CA HIS A 33 15.39 -2.48 15.99
C HIS A 33 14.91 -1.71 17.23
N GLY A 34 15.00 -2.34 18.40
CA GLY A 34 14.61 -1.75 19.69
C GLY A 34 15.72 -0.93 20.35
N ASP A 35 16.96 -1.05 19.88
CA ASP A 35 18.18 -0.46 20.44
C ASP A 35 18.56 0.89 19.83
N LEU A 36 17.67 1.45 19.00
CA LEU A 36 17.91 2.74 18.35
C LEU A 36 17.83 3.92 19.33
N VAL A 37 18.74 4.86 19.18
CA VAL A 37 18.66 6.16 19.84
C VAL A 37 17.55 6.98 19.19
N THR A 38 16.64 7.51 20.01
CA THR A 38 15.51 8.34 19.56
C THR A 38 15.47 9.63 20.37
N ILE A 39 14.54 10.53 20.03
CA ILE A 39 14.30 11.75 20.83
C ILE A 39 13.59 11.48 22.16
N ALA A 40 13.00 10.27 22.33
CA ALA A 40 12.37 9.90 23.60
C ALA A 40 13.40 9.27 24.53
N ASP A 41 13.34 9.64 25.81
CA ASP A 41 14.10 8.98 26.86
C ASP A 41 13.69 7.50 26.92
N GLY A 42 14.68 6.60 26.89
CA GLY A 42 14.44 5.16 26.86
C GLY A 42 14.33 4.55 25.43
N GLY A 43 14.57 5.36 24.37
CA GLY A 43 14.66 4.86 23.00
C GLY A 43 13.35 4.32 22.43
N MET A 44 13.43 3.33 21.53
CA MET A 44 12.26 2.75 20.86
C MET A 44 11.20 2.16 21.79
N PRO A 45 11.53 1.54 22.93
CA PRO A 45 10.51 1.05 23.86
C PRO A 45 9.54 2.13 24.39
N ALA A 46 9.95 3.39 24.46
CA ALA A 46 9.08 4.48 24.86
C ALA A 46 7.86 4.66 23.93
N TYR A 47 8.00 4.29 22.65
CA TYR A 47 6.93 4.41 21.66
C TYR A 47 5.87 3.29 21.76
N THR A 48 6.02 2.35 22.69
CA THR A 48 4.97 1.37 23.04
C THR A 48 4.01 1.88 24.10
N THR A 49 4.19 3.12 24.55
CA THR A 49 3.31 3.80 25.48
C THR A 49 2.32 4.71 24.78
N GLU A 50 1.23 5.02 25.45
CA GLU A 50 0.20 5.95 24.97
C GLU A 50 0.06 7.14 25.90
N PRO A 51 -0.17 8.33 25.36
CA PRO A 51 -0.48 9.50 26.19
C PRO A 51 -1.89 9.41 26.75
N ARG A 52 -2.04 9.69 28.04
CA ARG A 52 -3.32 9.82 28.72
C ARG A 52 -3.37 11.15 29.44
N LEU A 53 -4.51 11.83 29.35
CA LEU A 53 -4.76 13.07 30.03
C LEU A 53 -5.61 12.79 31.30
N ASP A 54 -5.08 13.18 32.47
CA ASP A 54 -5.81 13.18 33.72
C ASP A 54 -5.95 14.65 34.18
N GLY A 55 -7.16 15.19 34.03
CA GLY A 55 -7.36 16.63 34.12
C GLY A 55 -6.54 17.39 33.10
N GLN A 56 -5.56 18.18 33.57
CA GLN A 56 -4.62 18.92 32.69
C GLN A 56 -3.21 18.29 32.67
N ARG A 57 -3.04 17.12 33.28
CA ARG A 57 -1.73 16.48 33.41
C ARG A 57 -1.61 15.31 32.43
N LEU A 58 -0.57 15.36 31.60
CA LEU A 58 -0.24 14.27 30.68
C LEU A 58 0.51 13.16 31.41
N HIS A 59 0.06 11.93 31.20
CA HIS A 59 0.75 10.71 31.65
C HIS A 59 0.99 9.78 30.47
N TRP A 60 2.08 9.05 30.52
CA TRP A 60 2.37 7.98 29.57
C TRP A 60 2.06 6.63 30.24
N VAL A 61 1.19 5.85 29.65
CA VAL A 61 0.78 4.53 30.13
C VAL A 61 1.15 3.47 29.10
N ALA A 62 1.23 2.22 29.52
CA ALA A 62 1.44 1.11 28.59
C ALA A 62 0.34 1.10 27.53
N GLY A 63 0.72 0.94 26.27
CA GLY A 63 -0.21 0.77 25.18
C GLY A 63 -0.97 -0.56 25.25
N ALA A 64 -1.89 -0.76 24.33
CA ALA A 64 -2.66 -2.01 24.23
C ALA A 64 -1.73 -3.22 24.05
N SER A 65 -1.98 -4.30 24.77
CA SER A 65 -1.23 -5.56 24.65
C SER A 65 -1.75 -6.48 23.53
N ARG A 66 -2.91 -6.15 22.96
CA ARG A 66 -3.55 -6.87 21.84
C ARG A 66 -4.47 -5.94 21.09
N SER A 67 -4.71 -6.26 19.82
CA SER A 67 -5.66 -5.51 19.01
C SER A 67 -7.08 -5.66 19.55
N ALA A 68 -7.79 -4.54 19.62
CA ALA A 68 -9.23 -4.52 19.91
C ALA A 68 -10.06 -4.83 18.65
N ASP A 69 -9.46 -4.69 17.45
CA ASP A 69 -10.09 -4.99 16.15
C ASP A 69 -9.06 -5.59 15.20
N THR A 70 -9.17 -6.91 14.97
CA THR A 70 -8.26 -7.65 14.10
C THR A 70 -8.55 -7.48 12.61
N ASP A 71 -9.63 -6.82 12.22
CA ASP A 71 -9.89 -6.43 10.83
C ASP A 71 -9.13 -5.14 10.48
N VAL A 72 -8.72 -4.39 11.48
CA VAL A 72 -7.94 -3.15 11.35
C VAL A 72 -6.45 -3.37 11.63
N VAL A 73 -6.11 -3.97 12.77
CA VAL A 73 -4.72 -4.29 13.17
C VAL A 73 -4.63 -5.76 13.54
N ARG A 74 -3.76 -6.51 12.88
CA ARG A 74 -3.51 -7.93 13.17
C ARG A 74 -2.19 -8.14 13.91
N PRO A 75 -2.10 -9.19 14.74
CA PRO A 75 -0.82 -9.59 15.33
C PRO A 75 0.14 -10.07 14.24
N VAL A 76 1.45 -9.96 14.51
CA VAL A 76 2.50 -10.43 13.58
C VAL A 76 2.37 -11.92 13.25
N ALA A 77 1.85 -12.73 14.18
CA ALA A 77 1.63 -14.15 13.96
C ALA A 77 0.55 -14.48 12.91
N ALA A 78 -0.35 -13.53 12.60
CA ALA A 78 -1.43 -13.71 11.63
C ALA A 78 -1.66 -12.44 10.79
N PRO A 79 -0.66 -11.98 10.02
CA PRO A 79 -0.73 -10.73 9.28
C PRO A 79 -1.75 -10.80 8.13
N PHE A 80 -2.21 -9.65 7.63
CA PHE A 80 -3.02 -9.59 6.41
C PHE A 80 -2.25 -10.08 5.19
N GLU A 81 -0.95 -9.78 5.13
CA GLU A 81 -0.04 -10.21 4.07
C GLU A 81 1.32 -10.61 4.70
N ALA A 82 1.74 -11.83 4.46
CA ALA A 82 2.98 -12.36 5.05
C ALA A 82 4.27 -11.73 4.49
N GLN A 83 4.20 -11.12 3.31
CA GLN A 83 5.38 -10.61 2.60
C GLN A 83 5.32 -9.10 2.27
N GLY A 84 4.37 -8.38 2.84
CA GLY A 84 4.15 -6.97 2.54
C GLY A 84 3.52 -6.72 1.16
N GLY A 85 3.35 -5.44 0.80
CA GLY A 85 2.61 -5.01 -0.39
C GLY A 85 3.43 -4.87 -1.67
N LEU A 86 4.76 -5.00 -1.61
CA LEU A 86 5.65 -4.88 -2.77
C LEU A 86 6.09 -6.25 -3.26
N ARG A 87 6.20 -6.41 -4.59
CA ARG A 87 6.74 -7.62 -5.24
C ARG A 87 7.79 -7.24 -6.26
N LEU A 88 8.90 -7.98 -6.23
CA LEU A 88 9.88 -7.95 -7.31
C LEU A 88 9.42 -8.91 -8.41
N LEU A 89 9.13 -8.37 -9.56
CA LEU A 89 8.82 -9.11 -10.78
C LEU A 89 10.09 -9.33 -11.59
N ARG A 90 10.21 -10.52 -12.19
CA ARG A 90 11.30 -10.87 -13.09
C ARG A 90 10.72 -11.52 -14.34
N GLY A 91 11.15 -11.08 -15.51
CA GLY A 91 10.64 -11.59 -16.77
C GLY A 91 11.57 -11.24 -17.94
N GLN A 92 11.12 -11.51 -19.14
CA GLN A 92 11.89 -11.26 -20.36
C GLN A 92 12.20 -9.76 -20.58
N LEU A 93 11.38 -8.86 -20.05
CA LEU A 93 11.61 -7.41 -20.10
C LEU A 93 12.55 -6.90 -19.00
N GLY A 94 13.06 -7.78 -18.13
CA GLY A 94 13.96 -7.42 -17.03
C GLY A 94 13.32 -7.57 -15.67
N GLN A 95 13.60 -6.61 -14.78
CA GLN A 95 13.10 -6.59 -13.41
C GLN A 95 12.27 -5.32 -13.16
N ALA A 96 11.21 -5.46 -12.39
CA ALA A 96 10.35 -4.35 -11.98
C ALA A 96 9.81 -4.58 -10.57
N LEU A 97 9.44 -3.50 -9.90
CA LEU A 97 8.70 -3.54 -8.65
C LEU A 97 7.25 -3.19 -8.91
N ILE A 98 6.34 -3.92 -8.26
CA ILE A 98 4.92 -3.62 -8.26
C ILE A 98 4.38 -3.56 -6.84
N LYS A 99 3.48 -2.63 -6.58
CA LYS A 99 2.70 -2.57 -5.35
C LYS A 99 1.40 -3.36 -5.53
N LEU A 100 1.26 -4.49 -4.85
CA LEU A 100 0.10 -5.37 -4.93
C LEU A 100 -0.97 -5.09 -3.88
N SER A 101 -0.68 -4.31 -2.85
CA SER A 101 -1.59 -4.12 -1.71
C SER A 101 -2.98 -3.59 -2.09
N ALA A 102 -3.10 -2.84 -3.18
CA ALA A 102 -4.36 -2.32 -3.70
C ALA A 102 -4.86 -3.09 -4.95
N VAL A 103 -4.17 -4.16 -5.37
CA VAL A 103 -4.55 -4.95 -6.56
C VAL A 103 -5.31 -6.19 -6.11
N LYS A 104 -6.57 -6.28 -6.47
CA LYS A 104 -7.40 -7.45 -6.18
C LYS A 104 -6.79 -8.71 -6.80
N PRO A 105 -6.91 -9.90 -6.15
CA PRO A 105 -6.33 -11.15 -6.65
C PRO A 105 -6.69 -11.47 -8.10
N GLU A 106 -7.92 -11.23 -8.52
CA GLU A 106 -8.42 -11.46 -9.87
C GLU A 106 -7.76 -10.57 -10.93
N HIS A 107 -7.17 -9.43 -10.53
CA HIS A 107 -6.46 -8.50 -11.42
C HIS A 107 -4.93 -8.69 -11.44
N ARG A 108 -4.40 -9.64 -10.64
CA ARG A 108 -2.95 -9.88 -10.56
C ARG A 108 -2.37 -10.65 -11.74
N ARG A 109 -3.22 -11.21 -12.61
CA ARG A 109 -2.81 -11.90 -13.84
C ARG A 109 -3.65 -11.44 -15.00
N VAL A 110 -3.04 -10.71 -15.90
CA VAL A 110 -3.67 -10.26 -17.15
C VAL A 110 -2.85 -10.77 -18.32
N GLN A 111 -3.52 -11.37 -19.29
CA GLN A 111 -2.95 -11.78 -20.58
C GLN A 111 -3.83 -11.21 -21.67
N ALA A 112 -3.30 -10.24 -22.41
CA ALA A 112 -4.02 -9.51 -23.44
C ALA A 112 -3.03 -8.85 -24.40
N PRO A 113 -3.46 -8.35 -25.59
CA PRO A 113 -2.61 -7.59 -26.49
C PRO A 113 -1.99 -6.38 -25.80
N ALA A 114 -0.75 -6.05 -26.15
CA ALA A 114 -0.09 -4.84 -25.66
C ALA A 114 -0.54 -3.62 -26.49
N VAL A 115 -0.91 -2.55 -25.78
CA VAL A 115 -1.10 -1.21 -26.36
C VAL A 115 0.08 -0.35 -25.92
N VAL A 116 1.00 -0.08 -26.83
CA VAL A 116 2.24 0.64 -26.54
C VAL A 116 2.06 2.11 -26.90
N VAL A 117 2.27 2.99 -25.93
CA VAL A 117 2.21 4.45 -26.08
C VAL A 117 3.40 5.12 -25.41
N ASP A 118 3.71 6.34 -25.79
CA ASP A 118 4.84 7.10 -25.25
C ASP A 118 4.43 8.06 -24.11
N THR A 119 3.14 8.35 -24.02
CA THR A 119 2.61 9.23 -22.98
C THR A 119 1.26 8.74 -22.44
N PRO A 120 0.92 9.04 -21.17
CA PRO A 120 -0.42 8.78 -20.64
C PRO A 120 -1.53 9.42 -21.46
N ALA A 121 -1.30 10.63 -22.01
CA ALA A 121 -2.26 11.35 -22.85
C ALA A 121 -2.61 10.59 -24.14
N ALA A 122 -1.63 9.91 -24.75
CA ALA A 122 -1.87 9.11 -25.95
C ALA A 122 -2.85 7.96 -25.70
N LEU A 123 -2.78 7.31 -24.52
CA LEU A 123 -3.74 6.26 -24.16
C LEU A 123 -5.16 6.82 -24.00
N ASN A 124 -5.31 7.99 -23.38
CA ASN A 124 -6.60 8.68 -23.25
C ASN A 124 -7.17 9.07 -24.62
N THR A 125 -6.33 9.50 -25.56
CA THR A 125 -6.74 9.81 -26.94
C THR A 125 -7.26 8.55 -27.65
N LEU A 126 -6.56 7.43 -27.54
CA LEU A 126 -7.01 6.15 -28.10
C LEU A 126 -8.35 5.71 -27.50
N HIS A 127 -8.52 5.91 -26.20
CA HIS A 127 -9.80 5.62 -25.53
C HIS A 127 -10.94 6.48 -26.08
N ALA A 128 -10.74 7.79 -26.16
CA ALA A 128 -11.73 8.74 -26.67
C ALA A 128 -12.12 8.45 -28.14
N ALA A 129 -11.18 7.95 -28.91
CA ALA A 129 -11.41 7.54 -30.29
C ALA A 129 -12.04 6.14 -30.44
N GLY A 130 -12.29 5.41 -29.34
CA GLY A 130 -12.78 4.04 -29.38
C GLY A 130 -11.81 3.02 -29.99
N ALA A 131 -10.53 3.36 -30.04
CA ALA A 131 -9.49 2.59 -30.73
C ALA A 131 -8.79 1.56 -29.82
N LEU A 132 -9.17 1.45 -28.54
CA LEU A 132 -8.60 0.47 -27.62
C LEU A 132 -9.24 -0.90 -27.81
N PRO A 133 -8.44 -1.99 -27.84
CA PRO A 133 -8.97 -3.36 -27.79
C PRO A 133 -9.85 -3.58 -26.55
N GLN A 134 -10.74 -4.56 -26.60
CA GLN A 134 -11.61 -4.93 -25.45
C GLN A 134 -10.78 -5.21 -24.21
N ASP A 135 -9.76 -6.07 -24.33
CA ASP A 135 -8.79 -6.41 -23.30
C ASP A 135 -7.40 -5.95 -23.79
N PHE A 136 -6.59 -5.37 -22.90
CA PHE A 136 -5.23 -4.96 -23.27
C PHE A 136 -4.33 -4.77 -22.04
N VAL A 137 -3.02 -4.81 -22.27
CA VAL A 137 -1.99 -4.34 -21.34
C VAL A 137 -1.43 -3.03 -21.89
N ALA A 138 -1.64 -1.95 -21.14
CA ALA A 138 -1.04 -0.66 -21.49
C ALA A 138 0.46 -0.68 -21.18
N VAL A 139 1.28 -0.32 -22.16
CA VAL A 139 2.73 -0.15 -21.99
C VAL A 139 3.05 1.31 -22.30
N VAL A 140 3.27 2.10 -21.24
CA VAL A 140 3.62 3.52 -21.39
C VAL A 140 5.14 3.64 -21.30
N ARG A 141 5.77 3.96 -22.42
CA ARG A 141 7.23 4.05 -22.50
C ARG A 141 7.75 5.36 -21.90
N PHE A 142 9.03 5.40 -21.63
CA PHE A 142 9.77 6.59 -21.19
C PHE A 142 9.28 7.18 -19.86
N GLN A 143 8.64 6.34 -19.01
CA GLN A 143 8.12 6.73 -17.70
C GLN A 143 8.95 6.17 -16.53
N GLY A 144 10.18 5.73 -16.81
CA GLY A 144 11.07 5.22 -15.76
C GLY A 144 11.64 6.33 -14.86
N PRO A 145 12.12 6.00 -13.64
CA PRO A 145 12.68 6.97 -12.70
C PRO A 145 13.86 7.76 -13.24
N GLN A 146 14.65 7.17 -14.13
CA GLN A 146 15.80 7.83 -14.75
C GLN A 146 15.36 8.96 -15.69
N ALA A 147 14.22 8.81 -16.36
CA ALA A 147 13.71 9.81 -17.30
C ALA A 147 12.91 10.92 -16.59
N ASN A 148 12.07 10.55 -15.61
CA ASN A 148 11.05 11.42 -15.03
C ASN A 148 11.14 11.55 -13.50
N GLY A 149 12.21 11.06 -12.86
CA GLY A 149 12.29 10.98 -11.41
C GLY A 149 11.42 9.86 -10.85
N MET A 150 10.42 10.18 -10.07
CA MET A 150 9.41 9.23 -9.58
C MET A 150 8.12 9.43 -10.38
N PRO A 151 7.93 8.71 -11.51
CA PRO A 151 6.76 8.89 -12.35
C PRO A 151 5.54 8.31 -11.67
N GLU A 152 4.48 9.07 -11.69
CA GLU A 152 3.18 8.63 -11.21
C GLU A 152 2.22 8.50 -12.39
N LEU A 153 1.81 7.26 -12.68
CA LEU A 153 0.81 7.00 -13.71
C LEU A 153 -0.63 7.09 -13.17
N HIS A 154 -0.83 7.85 -12.09
CA HIS A 154 -2.15 8.04 -11.47
C HIS A 154 -3.20 8.57 -12.44
N SER A 155 -2.81 9.36 -13.42
CA SER A 155 -3.75 9.88 -14.43
C SER A 155 -4.41 8.77 -15.27
N LEU A 156 -3.83 7.56 -15.31
CA LEU A 156 -4.39 6.40 -16.00
C LEU A 156 -5.25 5.52 -15.11
N ALA A 157 -5.10 5.60 -13.78
CA ALA A 157 -5.84 4.76 -12.86
C ALA A 157 -7.38 4.91 -12.97
N PRO A 158 -7.96 6.12 -13.11
CA PRO A 158 -9.40 6.26 -13.30
C PRO A 158 -9.91 5.59 -14.58
N LEU A 159 -9.19 5.75 -15.71
CA LEU A 159 -9.56 5.13 -16.97
C LEU A 159 -9.51 3.60 -16.88
N LEU A 160 -8.40 3.05 -16.41
CA LEU A 160 -8.23 1.60 -16.31
C LEU A 160 -9.21 0.99 -15.31
N GLY A 161 -9.47 1.65 -14.19
CA GLY A 161 -10.48 1.24 -13.21
C GLY A 161 -11.89 1.24 -13.79
N LEU A 162 -12.25 2.26 -14.57
CA LEU A 162 -13.53 2.31 -15.28
C LEU A 162 -13.69 1.11 -16.22
N LEU A 163 -12.66 0.80 -17.01
CA LEU A 163 -12.67 -0.32 -17.94
C LEU A 163 -12.76 -1.67 -17.21
N GLN A 164 -12.04 -1.84 -16.09
CA GLN A 164 -12.16 -3.03 -15.24
C GLN A 164 -13.58 -3.19 -14.67
N ASN A 165 -14.21 -2.10 -14.22
CA ASN A 165 -15.58 -2.12 -13.73
C ASN A 165 -16.61 -2.48 -14.83
N GLN A 166 -16.27 -2.28 -16.10
CA GLN A 166 -17.04 -2.73 -17.27
C GLN A 166 -16.76 -4.20 -17.64
N GLY A 167 -15.97 -4.93 -16.84
CA GLY A 167 -15.64 -6.33 -17.05
C GLY A 167 -14.49 -6.57 -18.05
N ARG A 168 -13.74 -5.52 -18.44
CA ARG A 168 -12.58 -5.64 -19.33
C ARG A 168 -11.34 -6.06 -18.55
N ARG A 169 -10.50 -6.89 -19.14
CA ARG A 169 -9.22 -7.32 -18.56
C ARG A 169 -8.12 -6.37 -19.02
N VAL A 170 -7.88 -5.35 -18.23
CA VAL A 170 -6.87 -4.33 -18.53
C VAL A 170 -5.85 -4.24 -17.40
N ALA A 171 -4.60 -3.95 -17.76
CA ALA A 171 -3.49 -3.73 -16.85
C ALA A 171 -2.55 -2.64 -17.38
N LEU A 172 -1.70 -2.09 -16.49
CA LEU A 172 -0.64 -1.14 -16.77
C LEU A 172 0.70 -1.76 -16.40
#